data_078b7a4ff1c0a12c53ba9731f1918d49
#
_entry.id   078b7a4ff1c0a12c53ba9731f1918d49
#
_cell.length_a   1.000
_cell.length_b   1.000
_cell.length_c   1.000
_cell.angle_alpha   90.00
_cell.angle_beta   90.00
_cell.angle_gamma   90.00
#
_symmetry.space_group_name_H-M   'P 1'
#
loop_
_entity.id
_entity.type
_entity.pdbx_description
1 polymer ?
#
loop_
_entity_poly.entity_id
_entity_poly.type
_entity_poly.pdbx_seq_one_letter_code
_entity_poly.pdbx_strand_id
1 'polypeptide(L)'
;AAIGAGGLLRDIQATHGALRLTELVRFTDRAEGSASLAPREGDTSALGFYLDQRRIHVGDATTMADDLFASWTADRAGGLDSIMLAPTRDLVSELNQQARSHRLAQQHGIDPTGPNLRASSGPVRRLADGNEASIGELIITRENDRRLRTSATDWVKNGDRWTIVDVDA
;
A
#
# COMPACT_ATOMS: atom_id res chain seq x y z
N ALA A 1 11.57 -11.86 -2.38
CA ALA A 1 11.47 -11.52 -3.77
C ALA A 1 10.87 -12.67 -4.53
N ALA A 2 9.60 -12.61 -4.76
CA ALA A 2 8.95 -13.58 -5.59
C ALA A 2 9.32 -13.30 -7.05
N ILE A 3 10.17 -14.05 -7.56
CA ILE A 3 10.62 -13.90 -8.90
C ILE A 3 10.17 -15.13 -9.67
N GLY A 4 9.01 -15.04 -10.24
CA GLY A 4 8.49 -16.03 -11.17
C GLY A 4 8.41 -17.47 -10.67
N ALA A 5 7.66 -18.29 -11.36
CA ALA A 5 7.52 -19.71 -11.08
C ALA A 5 8.74 -20.47 -11.60
N GLY A 6 9.72 -20.69 -10.76
CA GLY A 6 10.93 -21.41 -11.13
C GLY A 6 12.17 -20.54 -10.97
N GLY A 7 13.16 -20.75 -11.80
CA GLY A 7 14.42 -20.05 -11.78
C GLY A 7 15.46 -20.65 -10.85
N LEU A 8 16.61 -20.03 -10.85
CA LEU A 8 17.84 -20.54 -10.24
C LEU A 8 17.68 -21.00 -8.78
N LEU A 9 16.87 -20.30 -7.97
CA LEU A 9 16.63 -20.69 -6.58
C LEU A 9 15.95 -22.06 -6.44
N ARG A 10 15.00 -22.38 -7.32
CA ARG A 10 14.34 -23.68 -7.35
C ARG A 10 15.33 -24.78 -7.72
N ASP A 11 16.18 -24.51 -8.72
CA ASP A 11 17.18 -25.47 -9.19
C ASP A 11 18.24 -25.72 -8.11
N ILE A 12 18.71 -24.67 -7.44
CA ILE A 12 19.62 -24.80 -6.29
C ILE A 12 18.97 -25.61 -5.17
N GLN A 13 17.71 -25.31 -4.82
CA GLN A 13 17.00 -26.05 -3.79
C GLN A 13 16.85 -27.54 -4.14
N ALA A 14 16.54 -27.85 -5.40
CA ALA A 14 16.36 -29.22 -5.85
C ALA A 14 17.66 -30.00 -5.86
N THR A 15 18.81 -29.35 -6.19
CA THR A 15 20.09 -30.01 -6.40
C THR A 15 20.94 -30.04 -5.13
N HIS A 16 20.94 -28.98 -4.35
CA HIS A 16 21.82 -28.80 -3.18
C HIS A 16 21.09 -28.66 -1.86
N GLY A 17 19.75 -28.64 -1.89
CA GLY A 17 18.94 -28.28 -0.73
C GLY A 17 18.98 -26.77 -0.43
N ALA A 18 18.08 -26.33 0.41
CA ALA A 18 18.06 -24.96 0.94
C ALA A 18 17.45 -24.94 2.33
N LEU A 19 17.91 -24.02 3.17
CA LEU A 19 17.25 -23.71 4.42
C LEU A 19 15.92 -23.03 4.13
N ARG A 20 14.85 -23.58 4.67
CA ARG A 20 13.48 -23.05 4.50
C ARG A 20 13.03 -22.39 5.79
N LEU A 21 12.59 -21.14 5.69
CA LEU A 21 11.91 -20.48 6.80
C LEU A 21 10.48 -21.01 6.87
N THR A 22 10.18 -21.75 7.93
CA THR A 22 8.88 -22.41 8.13
C THR A 22 8.03 -21.73 9.19
N GLU A 23 8.63 -20.93 10.05
CA GLU A 23 7.91 -20.23 11.12
C GLU A 23 7.35 -18.90 10.61
N LEU A 24 6.06 -18.67 10.88
CA LEU A 24 5.38 -17.42 10.60
C LEU A 24 5.31 -16.56 11.86
N VAL A 25 6.14 -15.53 11.91
CA VAL A 25 6.22 -14.63 13.08
C VAL A 25 5.35 -13.37 12.96
N ARG A 26 4.76 -13.12 11.78
CA ARG A 26 3.99 -11.89 11.52
C ARG A 26 2.55 -11.90 12.04
N PHE A 27 2.02 -13.08 12.34
CA PHE A 27 0.64 -13.24 12.77
C PHE A 27 0.57 -13.47 14.27
N THR A 28 -0.23 -12.66 14.95
CA THR A 28 -0.55 -12.85 16.38
C THR A 28 -1.50 -14.03 16.55
N ASP A 29 -2.46 -14.17 15.62
CA ASP A 29 -3.38 -15.30 15.55
C ASP A 29 -2.74 -16.46 14.77
N ARG A 30 -2.57 -17.60 15.44
CA ARG A 30 -2.03 -18.83 14.84
C ARG A 30 -2.95 -19.41 13.75
N ALA A 31 -4.26 -19.25 13.92
CA ALA A 31 -5.24 -19.72 12.92
C ALA A 31 -5.10 -18.92 11.63
N GLU A 32 -4.92 -17.60 11.73
CA GLU A 32 -4.63 -16.74 10.57
C GLU A 32 -3.28 -17.09 9.92
N GLY A 33 -2.26 -17.36 10.73
CA GLY A 33 -0.98 -17.84 10.23
C GLY A 33 -1.13 -19.08 9.37
N SER A 34 -1.86 -20.09 9.85
CA SER A 34 -2.14 -21.31 9.11
C SER A 34 -2.98 -21.06 7.86
N ALA A 35 -4.04 -20.25 7.96
CA ALA A 35 -4.88 -19.87 6.84
C ALA A 35 -4.09 -19.13 5.74
N SER A 36 -3.09 -18.33 6.10
CA SER A 36 -2.26 -17.61 5.14
C SER A 36 -1.31 -18.48 4.31
N LEU A 37 -1.00 -19.68 4.80
CA LEU A 37 -0.14 -20.63 4.08
C LEU A 37 -0.90 -21.48 3.07
N ALA A 38 -2.14 -21.84 3.38
CA ALA A 38 -2.92 -22.75 2.57
C ALA A 38 -3.10 -22.31 1.09
N PRO A 39 -3.33 -21.01 0.76
CA PRO A 39 -3.37 -20.56 -0.63
C PRO A 39 -2.07 -20.78 -1.42
N ARG A 40 -0.94 -20.84 -0.73
CA ARG A 40 0.38 -21.11 -1.38
C ARG A 40 0.45 -22.54 -1.91
N GLU A 41 -0.32 -23.43 -1.32
CA GLU A 41 -0.39 -24.85 -1.69
C GLU A 41 -1.63 -25.14 -2.58
N GLY A 42 -2.37 -24.07 -2.95
CA GLY A 42 -3.58 -24.18 -3.76
C GLY A 42 -4.81 -24.62 -2.96
N ASP A 43 -4.73 -24.65 -1.63
CA ASP A 43 -5.84 -25.00 -0.77
C ASP A 43 -6.76 -23.78 -0.56
N THR A 44 -7.95 -23.84 -1.16
CA THR A 44 -8.97 -22.80 -1.06
C THR A 44 -9.77 -22.83 0.23
N SER A 45 -9.62 -23.86 1.06
CA SER A 45 -10.32 -23.96 2.37
C SER A 45 -9.96 -22.79 3.29
N ALA A 46 -8.76 -22.22 3.13
CA ALA A 46 -8.32 -21.02 3.84
C ALA A 46 -9.22 -19.80 3.62
N LEU A 47 -9.94 -19.72 2.49
CA LEU A 47 -10.88 -18.62 2.25
C LEU A 47 -12.01 -18.62 3.27
N GLY A 48 -12.40 -19.80 3.79
CA GLY A 48 -13.39 -19.92 4.86
C GLY A 48 -13.02 -19.09 6.09
N PHE A 49 -11.77 -19.17 6.54
CA PHE A 49 -11.29 -18.37 7.66
C PHE A 49 -11.52 -16.86 7.45
N TYR A 50 -11.14 -16.35 6.28
CA TYR A 50 -11.26 -14.92 5.98
C TYR A 50 -12.73 -14.49 5.76
N LEU A 51 -13.58 -15.39 5.23
CA LEU A 51 -15.02 -15.15 5.09
C LEU A 51 -15.71 -15.08 6.45
N ASP A 52 -15.40 -16.01 7.35
CA ASP A 52 -15.93 -16.04 8.72
C ASP A 52 -15.53 -14.80 9.52
N GLN A 53 -14.33 -14.28 9.27
CA GLN A 53 -13.84 -13.04 9.85
C GLN A 53 -14.32 -11.77 9.12
N ARG A 54 -15.19 -11.91 8.11
CA ARG A 54 -15.71 -10.79 7.29
C ARG A 54 -14.61 -9.93 6.65
N ARG A 55 -13.48 -10.56 6.28
CA ARG A 55 -12.34 -9.89 5.64
C ARG A 55 -12.33 -10.06 4.12
N ILE A 56 -13.31 -10.77 3.56
CA ILE A 56 -13.51 -10.90 2.11
C ILE A 56 -14.83 -10.26 1.78
N HIS A 57 -14.78 -9.26 0.91
CA HIS A 57 -15.93 -8.60 0.32
C HIS A 57 -16.00 -8.98 -1.15
N VAL A 58 -17.21 -9.13 -1.68
CA VAL A 58 -17.45 -9.51 -3.07
C VAL A 58 -18.41 -8.49 -3.69
N GLY A 59 -18.01 -7.94 -4.82
CA GLY A 59 -18.80 -6.94 -5.55
C GLY A 59 -18.21 -6.62 -6.91
N ASP A 60 -18.79 -5.68 -7.61
CA ASP A 60 -18.20 -5.10 -8.80
C ASP A 60 -17.00 -4.19 -8.44
N ALA A 61 -16.19 -3.82 -9.45
CA ALA A 61 -14.95 -3.07 -9.23
C ALA A 61 -15.16 -1.70 -8.57
N THR A 62 -16.27 -1.02 -8.87
CA THR A 62 -16.58 0.30 -8.31
C THR A 62 -16.95 0.17 -6.85
N THR A 63 -17.89 -0.72 -6.52
CA THR A 63 -18.31 -0.98 -5.12
C THR A 63 -17.11 -1.42 -4.27
N MET A 64 -16.24 -2.26 -4.82
CA MET A 64 -15.04 -2.73 -4.09
C MET A 64 -14.02 -1.61 -3.86
N ALA A 65 -13.86 -0.68 -4.78
CA ALA A 65 -12.98 0.48 -4.59
C ALA A 65 -13.52 1.41 -3.49
N ASP A 66 -14.83 1.65 -3.45
CA ASP A 66 -15.49 2.47 -2.43
C ASP A 66 -15.41 1.82 -1.04
N ASP A 67 -15.67 0.51 -0.95
CA ASP A 67 -15.55 -0.26 0.30
C ASP A 67 -14.11 -0.26 0.83
N LEU A 68 -13.13 -0.45 -0.06
CA LEU A 68 -11.72 -0.39 0.28
C LEU A 68 -11.33 0.99 0.84
N PHE A 69 -11.77 2.05 0.18
CA PHE A 69 -11.50 3.41 0.60
C PHE A 69 -12.17 3.75 1.95
N ALA A 70 -13.43 3.33 2.14
CA ALA A 70 -14.15 3.52 3.39
C ALA A 70 -13.47 2.79 4.55
N SER A 71 -13.05 1.54 4.34
CA SER A 71 -12.33 0.74 5.33
C SER A 71 -10.99 1.38 5.70
N TRP A 72 -10.21 1.82 4.70
CA TRP A 72 -8.96 2.53 4.92
C TRP A 72 -9.15 3.83 5.71
N THR A 73 -10.19 4.59 5.38
CA THR A 73 -10.51 5.84 6.09
C THR A 73 -10.86 5.58 7.57
N ALA A 74 -11.62 4.52 7.85
CA ALA A 74 -11.96 4.11 9.21
C ALA A 74 -10.71 3.68 10.00
N ASP A 75 -9.83 2.89 9.39
CA ASP A 75 -8.56 2.48 9.98
C ASP A 75 -7.68 3.68 10.35
N ARG A 76 -7.53 4.63 9.41
CA ARG A 76 -6.75 5.85 9.64
C ARG A 76 -7.34 6.72 10.75
N ALA A 77 -8.67 6.85 10.81
CA ALA A 77 -9.37 7.55 11.89
C ALA A 77 -9.17 6.85 13.24
N GLY A 78 -9.05 5.52 13.24
CA GLY A 78 -8.71 4.71 14.40
C GLY A 78 -7.22 4.72 14.79
N GLY A 79 -6.37 5.46 14.05
CA GLY A 79 -4.92 5.57 14.31
C GLY A 79 -4.09 4.40 13.79
N LEU A 80 -4.66 3.53 12.96
CA LEU A 80 -3.94 2.41 12.36
C LEU A 80 -3.07 2.88 11.18
N ASP A 81 -1.90 2.27 11.02
CA ASP A 81 -1.02 2.48 9.86
C ASP A 81 -1.40 1.50 8.74
N SER A 82 -2.54 1.76 8.10
CA SER A 82 -3.08 0.94 7.01
C SER A 82 -2.72 1.49 5.63
N ILE A 83 -2.63 0.59 4.66
CA ILE A 83 -2.39 0.91 3.25
C ILE A 83 -3.41 0.22 2.36
N MET A 84 -3.79 0.87 1.26
CA MET A 84 -4.59 0.27 0.20
C MET A 84 -3.68 -0.38 -0.84
N LEU A 85 -4.03 -1.60 -1.27
CA LEU A 85 -3.35 -2.31 -2.35
C LEU A 85 -4.32 -2.53 -3.50
N ALA A 86 -3.88 -2.27 -4.73
CA ALA A 86 -4.69 -2.46 -5.92
C ALA A 86 -3.91 -3.19 -7.03
N PRO A 87 -4.59 -3.96 -7.89
CA PRO A 87 -3.94 -4.79 -8.90
C PRO A 87 -3.44 -3.99 -10.11
N THR A 88 -3.95 -2.78 -10.35
CA THR A 88 -3.59 -1.97 -11.52
C THR A 88 -3.08 -0.60 -11.11
N ARG A 89 -2.23 0.00 -11.97
CA ARG A 89 -1.72 1.36 -11.75
C ARG A 89 -2.82 2.41 -11.79
N ASP A 90 -3.82 2.22 -12.64
CA ASP A 90 -4.95 3.15 -12.80
C ASP A 90 -5.76 3.21 -11.49
N LEU A 91 -6.11 2.04 -10.92
CA LEU A 91 -6.81 1.99 -9.65
C LEU A 91 -5.96 2.54 -8.48
N VAL A 92 -4.64 2.30 -8.48
CA VAL A 92 -3.74 2.94 -7.51
C VAL A 92 -3.78 4.46 -7.62
N SER A 93 -3.76 5.00 -8.85
CA SER A 93 -3.83 6.45 -9.08
C SER A 93 -5.17 7.03 -8.62
N GLU A 94 -6.27 6.35 -8.91
CA GLU A 94 -7.62 6.74 -8.48
C GLU A 94 -7.74 6.77 -6.96
N LEU A 95 -7.33 5.71 -6.26
CA LEU A 95 -7.33 5.64 -4.80
C LEU A 95 -6.42 6.71 -4.16
N ASN A 96 -5.27 7.00 -4.76
CA ASN A 96 -4.40 8.08 -4.30
C ASN A 96 -5.05 9.45 -4.46
N GLN A 97 -5.73 9.71 -5.58
CA GLN A 97 -6.46 10.97 -5.80
C GLN A 97 -7.61 11.11 -4.81
N GLN A 98 -8.35 10.04 -4.54
CA GLN A 98 -9.43 10.01 -3.58
C GLN A 98 -8.92 10.29 -2.15
N ALA A 99 -7.83 9.63 -1.76
CA ALA A 99 -7.19 9.84 -0.46
C ALA A 99 -6.67 11.28 -0.30
N ARG A 100 -6.08 11.86 -1.36
CA ARG A 100 -5.64 13.24 -1.39
C ARG A 100 -6.82 14.20 -1.21
N SER A 101 -7.89 14.02 -1.98
CA SER A 101 -9.10 14.84 -1.93
C SER A 101 -9.71 14.82 -0.53
N HIS A 102 -9.82 13.64 0.06
CA HIS A 102 -10.35 13.47 1.42
C HIS A 102 -9.46 14.19 2.47
N ARG A 103 -8.14 14.07 2.39
CA ARG A 103 -7.22 14.76 3.30
C ARG A 103 -7.33 16.28 3.19
N LEU A 104 -7.33 16.81 1.95
CA LEU A 104 -7.45 18.25 1.71
C LEU A 104 -8.79 18.80 2.23
N ALA A 105 -9.86 18.05 2.02
CA ALA A 105 -11.18 18.40 2.53
C ALA A 105 -11.21 18.50 4.06
N GLN A 106 -10.61 17.52 4.74
CA GLN A 106 -10.51 17.54 6.20
C GLN A 106 -9.68 18.73 6.72
N GLN A 107 -8.57 19.05 6.07
CA GLN A 107 -7.70 20.16 6.47
C GLN A 107 -8.37 21.53 6.33
N HIS A 108 -9.26 21.71 5.37
CA HIS A 108 -9.87 22.98 5.05
C HIS A 108 -11.37 23.07 5.45
N GLY A 109 -11.93 22.00 5.99
CA GLY A 109 -13.35 21.94 6.31
C GLY A 109 -14.28 22.07 5.09
N ILE A 110 -13.82 21.59 3.94
CA ILE A 110 -14.47 21.71 2.62
C ILE A 110 -15.05 20.36 2.20
N ASP A 111 -16.15 20.37 1.46
CA ASP A 111 -16.69 19.17 0.83
C ASP A 111 -15.66 18.55 -0.15
N PRO A 112 -15.28 17.28 0.02
CA PRO A 112 -14.28 16.62 -0.82
C PRO A 112 -14.71 16.48 -2.29
N THR A 113 -15.98 16.68 -2.60
CA THR A 113 -16.54 16.61 -3.97
C THR A 113 -16.69 17.99 -4.62
N GLY A 114 -16.40 19.07 -3.88
CA GLY A 114 -16.62 20.45 -4.32
C GLY A 114 -15.53 20.98 -5.27
N PRO A 115 -15.86 21.94 -6.15
CA PRO A 115 -14.93 22.51 -7.13
C PRO A 115 -13.78 23.31 -6.51
N ASN A 116 -13.86 23.67 -5.23
CA ASN A 116 -12.89 24.53 -4.55
C ASN A 116 -11.67 23.79 -3.98
N LEU A 117 -11.62 22.47 -4.12
CA LEU A 117 -10.55 21.65 -3.55
C LEU A 117 -9.17 22.00 -4.12
N ARG A 118 -9.10 22.34 -5.41
CA ARG A 118 -7.84 22.72 -6.09
C ARG A 118 -7.28 24.06 -5.63
N ALA A 119 -8.15 25.00 -5.27
CA ALA A 119 -7.74 26.35 -4.85
C ALA A 119 -7.11 26.38 -3.45
N SER A 120 -7.37 25.38 -2.63
CA SER A 120 -6.94 25.31 -1.23
C SER A 120 -5.67 24.49 -0.99
N SER A 121 -5.11 23.85 -2.02
CA SER A 121 -4.00 22.88 -1.84
C SER A 121 -2.60 23.51 -1.74
N GLY A 122 -2.45 24.83 -1.83
CA GLY A 122 -1.14 25.47 -1.83
C GLY A 122 -0.26 25.06 -3.03
N PRO A 123 1.07 25.23 -2.94
CA PRO A 123 1.99 24.78 -3.98
C PRO A 123 1.90 23.27 -4.21
N VAL A 124 1.81 22.87 -5.48
CA VAL A 124 1.65 21.48 -5.90
C VAL A 124 2.79 21.07 -6.80
N ARG A 125 3.32 19.88 -6.60
CA ARG A 125 4.33 19.27 -7.46
C ARG A 125 3.79 18.01 -8.11
N ARG A 126 4.05 17.84 -9.38
CA ARG A 126 3.74 16.60 -10.09
C ARG A 126 4.82 15.55 -9.82
N LEU A 127 4.41 14.38 -9.39
CA LEU A 127 5.28 13.24 -9.13
C LEU A 127 5.57 12.46 -10.43
N ALA A 128 6.56 11.57 -10.37
CA ALA A 128 6.98 10.75 -11.51
C ALA A 128 5.88 9.82 -12.04
N ASP A 129 4.92 9.43 -11.21
CA ASP A 129 3.77 8.60 -11.57
C ASP A 129 2.58 9.41 -12.14
N GLY A 130 2.74 10.74 -12.25
CA GLY A 130 1.73 11.66 -12.76
C GLY A 130 0.76 12.20 -11.71
N ASN A 131 0.77 11.69 -10.48
CA ASN A 131 -0.02 12.22 -9.39
C ASN A 131 0.52 13.57 -8.92
N GLU A 132 -0.34 14.36 -8.27
CA GLU A 132 0.02 15.61 -7.63
C GLU A 132 0.31 15.40 -6.15
N ALA A 133 1.25 16.16 -5.62
CA ALA A 133 1.56 16.18 -4.20
C ALA A 133 1.79 17.60 -3.68
N SER A 134 1.45 17.83 -2.42
CA SER A 134 1.58 19.10 -1.70
C SER A 134 2.11 18.89 -0.28
N ILE A 135 2.40 19.97 0.41
CA ILE A 135 2.90 19.94 1.80
C ILE A 135 1.96 19.11 2.70
N GLY A 136 2.55 18.28 3.55
CA GLY A 136 1.86 17.39 4.50
C GLY A 136 1.47 16.02 3.91
N GLU A 137 1.72 15.77 2.62
CA GLU A 137 1.45 14.46 2.03
C GLU A 137 2.56 13.45 2.32
N LEU A 138 2.14 12.19 2.48
CA LEU A 138 3.02 11.06 2.60
C LEU A 138 3.27 10.48 1.21
N ILE A 139 4.53 10.42 0.83
CA ILE A 139 4.97 9.81 -0.43
C ILE A 139 5.86 8.61 -0.16
N ILE A 140 5.96 7.72 -1.14
CA ILE A 140 6.86 6.56 -1.09
C ILE A 140 7.85 6.63 -2.26
N THR A 141 9.14 6.42 -1.96
CA THR A 141 10.15 6.31 -3.01
C THR A 141 10.08 4.95 -3.69
N ARG A 142 10.17 4.92 -5.01
CA ARG A 142 10.02 3.72 -5.84
C ARG A 142 11.32 3.24 -6.44
N GLU A 143 12.40 3.99 -6.20
CA GLU A 143 13.75 3.67 -6.69
C GLU A 143 14.78 3.89 -5.59
N ASN A 144 15.88 3.14 -5.69
CA ASN A 144 17.04 3.33 -4.85
C ASN A 144 17.90 4.48 -5.43
N ASP A 145 18.18 5.52 -4.65
CA ASP A 145 19.14 6.56 -5.07
C ASP A 145 20.20 6.80 -4.00
N ARG A 146 21.38 6.26 -4.23
CA ARG A 146 22.53 6.41 -3.32
C ARG A 146 23.11 7.82 -3.29
N ARG A 147 22.76 8.67 -4.25
CA ARG A 147 23.21 10.09 -4.29
C ARG A 147 22.40 10.94 -3.32
N LEU A 148 21.14 10.57 -3.07
CA LEU A 148 20.28 11.23 -2.09
C LEU A 148 20.57 10.65 -0.70
N ARG A 149 21.45 11.33 0.03
CA ARG A 149 21.86 10.92 1.38
C ARG A 149 20.85 11.41 2.41
N THR A 150 20.44 10.55 3.30
CA THR A 150 19.58 10.86 4.45
C THR A 150 20.38 11.04 5.73
N SER A 151 21.61 10.48 5.76
CA SER A 151 22.58 10.64 6.83
C SER A 151 24.01 10.38 6.31
N ALA A 152 25.00 10.42 7.18
CA ALA A 152 26.38 10.08 6.83
C ALA A 152 26.51 8.63 6.31
N THR A 153 25.68 7.73 6.79
CA THR A 153 25.75 6.29 6.49
C THR A 153 24.55 5.76 5.71
N ASP A 154 23.51 6.58 5.49
CA ASP A 154 22.27 6.14 4.87
C ASP A 154 21.85 7.00 3.67
N TRP A 155 20.97 6.48 2.83
CA TRP A 155 20.54 7.05 1.56
C TRP A 155 19.11 6.60 1.23
N VAL A 156 18.45 7.26 0.25
CA VAL A 156 17.07 6.99 -0.15
C VAL A 156 16.93 5.60 -0.77
N LYS A 157 16.04 4.78 -0.21
CA LYS A 157 15.75 3.42 -0.66
C LYS A 157 14.35 3.32 -1.26
N ASN A 158 14.16 2.37 -2.13
CA ASN A 158 12.84 1.97 -2.58
C ASN A 158 12.02 1.49 -1.38
N GLY A 159 10.84 2.06 -1.20
CA GLY A 159 9.94 1.76 -0.07
C GLY A 159 10.05 2.71 1.11
N ASP A 160 11.02 3.64 1.13
CA ASP A 160 11.08 4.65 2.17
C ASP A 160 9.87 5.59 2.06
N ARG A 161 9.31 5.97 3.23
CA ARG A 161 8.17 6.87 3.33
C ARG A 161 8.63 8.25 3.81
N TRP A 162 8.13 9.30 3.15
CA TRP A 162 8.51 10.69 3.40
C TRP A 162 7.28 11.56 3.53
N THR A 163 7.28 12.48 4.50
CA THR A 163 6.30 13.55 4.54
C THR A 163 6.86 14.78 3.84
N ILE A 164 6.12 15.35 2.90
CA ILE A 164 6.51 16.58 2.21
C ILE A 164 6.42 17.73 3.20
N VAL A 165 7.53 18.38 3.48
CA VAL A 165 7.60 19.53 4.41
C VAL A 165 7.66 20.86 3.67
N ASP A 166 8.14 20.87 2.42
CA ASP A 166 8.22 22.05 1.57
C ASP A 166 8.15 21.67 0.09
N VAL A 167 7.74 22.62 -0.74
CA VAL A 167 7.64 22.48 -2.19
C VAL A 167 8.22 23.72 -2.84
N ASP A 168 9.37 23.55 -3.49
CA ASP A 168 10.00 24.61 -4.27
C ASP A 168 9.10 25.05 -5.44
N ALA A 169 8.99 26.36 -5.64
CA ALA A 169 8.17 26.95 -6.69
C ALA A 169 8.73 26.71 -8.11
#